data_cb6637e1b0775ce98c05f88a7269149a
#
_entry.id   cb6637e1b0775ce98c05f88a7269149a
#
_cell.length_a   1.000
_cell.length_b   1.000
_cell.length_c   1.000
_cell.angle_alpha   90.00
_cell.angle_beta   90.00
_cell.angle_gamma   90.00
#
_symmetry.space_group_name_H-M   'P 1'
#
loop_
_entity.id
_entity.type
_entity.pdbx_description
1 polymer ?
#
loop_
_entity_poly.entity_id
_entity_poly.type
_entity_poly.pdbx_seq_one_letter_code
_entity_poly.pdbx_strand_id
1 'polypeptide(L)'
;MNTTAPNTLNLYLNEIGQHELLSKADEVDLADQIRKAREASQTMEVGDYRDLKELRQLERLVNKGARAKERFILCNLRLVVSIAKKYPVPGSLELEDLIQEGNIGLEHAVEKFDGRKGFKFSTYGTFWIRQAINRLIDQHSNLIRIPADTHSALRRQLREADATSPELSVDMHRINALTKVASLDVPMVEAGDKDLHAILASTEQTPDELVTEWHHQQLVGKALAKMRPKVREMVRHRFGLDDGVEKTFIEIGELVGVSAESARRAIAKALNELASDQALNPAS
;
A
#
# COMPACT_ATOMS: atom_id res chain seq x y z
N MET A 1 -10.24 41.08 -7.60
CA MET A 1 -9.98 40.47 -8.91
C MET A 1 -9.25 39.15 -8.65
N ASN A 2 -9.98 38.05 -8.53
CA ASN A 2 -9.38 36.73 -8.36
C ASN A 2 -8.87 36.29 -9.72
N THR A 3 -7.59 36.47 -9.99
CA THR A 3 -6.88 35.76 -11.05
C THR A 3 -6.71 34.33 -10.60
N THR A 4 -7.72 33.51 -10.85
CA THR A 4 -7.62 32.05 -10.72
C THR A 4 -6.51 31.63 -11.70
N ALA A 5 -5.40 31.13 -11.18
CA ALA A 5 -4.34 30.52 -12.00
C ALA A 5 -5.01 29.53 -12.97
N PRO A 6 -4.63 29.54 -14.27
CA PRO A 6 -5.25 28.63 -15.23
C PRO A 6 -5.07 27.21 -14.71
N ASN A 7 -6.19 26.48 -14.53
CA ASN A 7 -6.18 25.11 -14.09
C ASN A 7 -5.27 24.31 -15.04
N THR A 8 -4.25 23.65 -14.52
CA THR A 8 -3.22 22.89 -15.25
C THR A 8 -3.85 21.93 -16.26
N LEU A 9 -4.97 21.31 -15.87
CA LEU A 9 -5.73 20.44 -16.75
C LEU A 9 -6.27 21.19 -17.98
N ASN A 10 -6.76 22.42 -17.84
CA ASN A 10 -7.28 23.20 -18.95
C ASN A 10 -6.17 23.59 -19.93
N LEU A 11 -4.97 23.92 -19.44
CA LEU A 11 -3.80 24.17 -20.30
C LEU A 11 -3.46 22.92 -21.11
N TYR A 12 -3.36 21.77 -20.46
CA TYR A 12 -3.10 20.47 -21.09
C TYR A 12 -4.16 20.14 -22.15
N LEU A 13 -5.46 20.30 -21.84
CA LEU A 13 -6.55 20.04 -22.78
C LEU A 13 -6.49 20.96 -24.01
N ASN A 14 -6.11 22.22 -23.84
CA ASN A 14 -5.92 23.15 -24.94
C ASN A 14 -4.74 22.75 -25.84
N GLU A 15 -3.62 22.31 -25.22
CA GLU A 15 -2.43 21.88 -25.95
C GLU A 15 -2.70 20.63 -26.79
N ILE A 16 -3.28 19.58 -26.21
CA ILE A 16 -3.62 18.34 -26.94
C ILE A 16 -4.68 18.58 -28.02
N GLY A 17 -5.50 19.63 -27.89
CA GLY A 17 -6.51 20.03 -28.85
C GLY A 17 -5.94 20.57 -30.17
N GLN A 18 -4.68 21.03 -30.17
CA GLN A 18 -4.01 21.60 -31.35
C GLN A 18 -3.57 20.53 -32.37
N HIS A 19 -3.48 19.26 -31.91
CA HIS A 19 -3.05 18.17 -32.78
C HIS A 19 -4.23 17.58 -33.58
N GLU A 20 -4.08 17.47 -34.87
CA GLU A 20 -5.07 16.86 -35.74
C GLU A 20 -5.16 15.35 -35.53
N LEU A 21 -6.36 14.80 -35.74
CA LEU A 21 -6.58 13.37 -35.67
C LEU A 21 -5.96 12.66 -36.86
N LEU A 22 -5.35 11.51 -36.66
CA LEU A 22 -4.75 10.71 -37.72
C LEU A 22 -5.81 9.99 -38.53
N SER A 23 -5.61 9.96 -39.86
CA SER A 23 -6.34 9.05 -40.73
C SER A 23 -5.81 7.62 -40.62
N LYS A 24 -6.59 6.62 -41.07
CA LYS A 24 -6.13 5.22 -41.08
C LYS A 24 -4.84 5.02 -41.87
N ALA A 25 -4.64 5.79 -42.95
CA ALA A 25 -3.42 5.74 -43.75
C ALA A 25 -2.21 6.27 -42.95
N ASP A 26 -2.40 7.39 -42.24
CA ASP A 26 -1.35 7.96 -41.37
C ASP A 26 -0.97 6.99 -40.23
N GLU A 27 -1.95 6.31 -39.61
CA GLU A 27 -1.68 5.30 -38.55
C GLU A 27 -0.76 4.18 -39.09
N VAL A 28 -1.00 3.70 -40.33
CA VAL A 28 -0.21 2.65 -40.95
C VAL A 28 1.20 3.14 -41.32
N ASP A 29 1.32 4.34 -41.88
CA ASP A 29 2.62 4.92 -42.27
C ASP A 29 3.49 5.19 -41.05
N LEU A 30 2.95 5.80 -40.00
CA LEU A 30 3.68 6.09 -38.77
C LEU A 30 4.10 4.79 -38.07
N ALA A 31 3.22 3.78 -38.01
CA ALA A 31 3.54 2.48 -37.43
C ALA A 31 4.68 1.78 -38.19
N ASP A 32 4.70 1.88 -39.55
CA ASP A 32 5.77 1.31 -40.38
C ASP A 32 7.11 2.03 -40.15
N GLN A 33 7.09 3.37 -39.99
CA GLN A 33 8.28 4.15 -39.67
C GLN A 33 8.85 3.77 -38.30
N ILE A 34 8.00 3.60 -37.26
CA ILE A 34 8.39 3.18 -35.92
C ILE A 34 9.01 1.76 -35.95
N ARG A 35 8.40 0.84 -36.69
CA ARG A 35 8.92 -0.52 -36.87
C ARG A 35 10.29 -0.53 -37.50
N LYS A 36 10.48 0.20 -38.64
CA LYS A 36 11.77 0.32 -39.32
C LYS A 36 12.85 0.92 -38.44
N ALA A 37 12.49 1.91 -37.62
CA ALA A 37 13.42 2.50 -36.66
C ALA A 37 13.86 1.49 -35.57
N ARG A 38 12.93 0.66 -35.09
CA ARG A 38 13.23 -0.41 -34.13
C ARG A 38 14.17 -1.45 -34.71
N GLU A 39 13.90 -1.90 -35.94
CA GLU A 39 14.79 -2.82 -36.67
C GLU A 39 16.18 -2.21 -36.86
N ALA A 40 16.24 -0.91 -37.25
CA ALA A 40 17.51 -0.18 -37.41
C ALA A 40 18.28 -0.06 -36.07
N SER A 41 17.59 0.23 -34.96
CA SER A 41 18.20 0.28 -33.61
C SER A 41 18.81 -1.07 -33.24
N GLN A 42 18.07 -2.17 -33.45
CA GLN A 42 18.58 -3.52 -33.18
C GLN A 42 19.80 -3.87 -34.02
N THR A 43 19.80 -3.51 -35.31
CA THR A 43 20.97 -3.70 -36.21
C THR A 43 22.19 -2.93 -35.71
N MET A 44 21.98 -1.69 -35.21
CA MET A 44 23.06 -0.88 -34.62
C MET A 44 23.60 -1.48 -33.31
N GLU A 45 22.73 -1.99 -32.43
CA GLU A 45 23.11 -2.61 -31.17
C GLU A 45 23.92 -3.90 -31.37
N VAL A 46 23.58 -4.69 -32.37
CA VAL A 46 24.29 -5.93 -32.74
C VAL A 46 25.60 -5.61 -33.49
N GLY A 47 25.75 -4.39 -34.01
CA GLY A 47 26.93 -3.99 -34.78
C GLY A 47 26.96 -4.58 -36.20
N ASP A 48 25.80 -5.01 -36.75
CA ASP A 48 25.67 -5.62 -38.08
C ASP A 48 25.51 -4.54 -39.17
N TYR A 49 26.55 -3.74 -39.35
CA TYR A 49 26.66 -2.75 -40.41
C TYR A 49 28.03 -2.77 -41.06
N ARG A 50 28.09 -2.60 -42.37
CA ARG A 50 29.31 -2.77 -43.17
C ARG A 50 30.18 -1.53 -43.22
N ASP A 51 29.55 -0.34 -43.30
CA ASP A 51 30.22 0.94 -43.53
C ASP A 51 29.63 2.09 -42.70
N LEU A 52 30.44 3.14 -42.47
CA LEU A 52 29.97 4.39 -41.84
C LEU A 52 28.80 5.05 -42.57
N LYS A 53 28.62 4.77 -43.88
CA LYS A 53 27.46 5.26 -44.63
C LYS A 53 26.19 4.55 -44.22
N GLU A 54 26.25 3.23 -43.99
CA GLU A 54 25.13 2.42 -43.53
C GLU A 54 24.75 2.82 -42.12
N LEU A 55 25.73 3.01 -41.21
CA LEU A 55 25.48 3.51 -39.87
C LEU A 55 24.73 4.84 -39.86
N ARG A 56 25.13 5.80 -40.70
CA ARG A 56 24.41 7.09 -40.84
C ARG A 56 23.00 6.93 -41.38
N GLN A 57 22.75 5.92 -42.20
CA GLN A 57 21.40 5.63 -42.71
C GLN A 57 20.54 5.04 -41.61
N LEU A 58 21.06 4.13 -40.79
CA LEU A 58 20.39 3.56 -39.60
C LEU A 58 20.06 4.65 -38.59
N GLU A 59 20.98 5.56 -38.29
CA GLU A 59 20.75 6.71 -37.40
C GLU A 59 19.62 7.61 -37.91
N ARG A 60 19.54 7.86 -39.25
CA ARG A 60 18.45 8.63 -39.84
C ARG A 60 17.09 7.93 -39.70
N LEU A 61 17.06 6.59 -39.84
CA LEU A 61 15.85 5.80 -39.64
C LEU A 61 15.38 5.83 -38.18
N VAL A 62 16.30 5.71 -37.24
CA VAL A 62 15.99 5.82 -35.80
C VAL A 62 15.42 7.20 -35.49
N ASN A 63 16.08 8.27 -35.92
CA ASN A 63 15.60 9.65 -35.73
C ASN A 63 14.22 9.91 -36.36
N LYS A 64 13.99 9.36 -37.56
CA LYS A 64 12.69 9.45 -38.23
C LYS A 64 11.60 8.71 -37.46
N GLY A 65 11.91 7.53 -36.94
CA GLY A 65 10.99 6.76 -36.13
C GLY A 65 10.67 7.40 -34.77
N ALA A 66 11.65 8.05 -34.13
CA ALA A 66 11.40 8.81 -32.91
C ALA A 66 10.38 9.95 -33.13
N ARG A 67 10.56 10.73 -34.21
CA ARG A 67 9.58 11.78 -34.59
C ARG A 67 8.21 11.21 -34.95
N ALA A 68 8.18 10.05 -35.62
CA ALA A 68 6.93 9.37 -35.93
C ALA A 68 6.21 8.88 -34.68
N LYS A 69 6.94 8.33 -33.69
CA LYS A 69 6.41 7.92 -32.38
C LYS A 69 5.81 9.11 -31.63
N GLU A 70 6.55 10.20 -31.54
CA GLU A 70 6.10 11.44 -30.92
C GLU A 70 4.80 11.95 -31.56
N ARG A 71 4.76 12.10 -32.89
CA ARG A 71 3.56 12.52 -33.60
C ARG A 71 2.39 11.57 -33.35
N PHE A 72 2.62 10.27 -33.40
CA PHE A 72 1.59 9.26 -33.16
C PHE A 72 0.97 9.40 -31.77
N ILE A 73 1.81 9.60 -30.73
CA ILE A 73 1.36 9.82 -29.34
C ILE A 73 0.54 11.11 -29.26
N LEU A 74 1.10 12.25 -29.71
CA LEU A 74 0.47 13.57 -29.61
C LEU A 74 -0.93 13.60 -30.23
N CYS A 75 -1.10 13.01 -31.40
CA CYS A 75 -2.39 12.95 -32.10
C CYS A 75 -3.44 12.05 -31.39
N ASN A 76 -3.01 11.17 -30.44
CA ASN A 76 -3.89 10.24 -29.74
C ASN A 76 -4.11 10.57 -28.26
N LEU A 77 -3.51 11.63 -27.71
CA LEU A 77 -3.69 12.03 -26.31
C LEU A 77 -5.16 12.27 -25.95
N ARG A 78 -5.96 12.78 -26.89
CA ARG A 78 -7.40 12.98 -26.71
C ARG A 78 -8.15 11.67 -26.45
N LEU A 79 -7.69 10.54 -27.00
CA LEU A 79 -8.25 9.22 -26.72
C LEU A 79 -8.07 8.84 -25.25
N VAL A 80 -6.88 9.11 -24.68
CA VAL A 80 -6.59 8.85 -23.26
C VAL A 80 -7.55 9.60 -22.36
N VAL A 81 -7.72 10.92 -22.59
CA VAL A 81 -8.66 11.76 -21.82
C VAL A 81 -10.08 11.23 -21.90
N SER A 82 -10.53 10.80 -23.09
CA SER A 82 -11.88 10.27 -23.31
C SER A 82 -12.15 8.97 -22.54
N ILE A 83 -11.08 8.19 -22.27
CA ILE A 83 -11.15 6.95 -21.51
C ILE A 83 -11.05 7.27 -20.02
N ALA A 84 -10.07 8.08 -19.59
CA ALA A 84 -9.85 8.44 -18.19
C ALA A 84 -11.09 9.06 -17.53
N LYS A 85 -11.79 9.96 -18.23
CA LYS A 85 -13.04 10.59 -17.77
C LYS A 85 -14.17 9.61 -17.44
N LYS A 86 -14.09 8.36 -17.89
CA LYS A 86 -15.12 7.33 -17.61
C LYS A 86 -14.84 6.53 -16.34
N TYR A 87 -13.69 6.74 -15.74
CA TYR A 87 -13.33 6.06 -14.50
C TYR A 87 -13.78 6.87 -13.28
N PRO A 88 -14.28 6.21 -12.24
CA PRO A 88 -14.43 6.86 -10.94
C PRO A 88 -13.03 7.18 -10.41
N VAL A 89 -12.82 8.42 -9.99
CA VAL A 89 -11.54 8.86 -9.41
C VAL A 89 -11.57 8.55 -7.92
N PRO A 90 -10.73 7.64 -7.40
CA PRO A 90 -10.62 7.40 -5.96
C PRO A 90 -10.13 8.65 -5.23
N GLY A 91 -10.52 8.83 -3.96
CA GLY A 91 -10.20 10.05 -3.20
C GLY A 91 -8.70 10.33 -2.97
N SER A 92 -7.84 9.33 -3.24
CA SER A 92 -6.37 9.45 -3.17
C SER A 92 -5.70 9.82 -4.49
N LEU A 93 -6.46 9.86 -5.60
CA LEU A 93 -5.97 10.14 -6.96
C LEU A 93 -6.74 11.31 -7.55
N GLU A 94 -6.12 11.98 -8.52
CA GLU A 94 -6.75 13.02 -9.34
C GLU A 94 -6.97 12.52 -10.77
N LEU A 95 -7.83 13.21 -11.54
CA LEU A 95 -8.06 12.86 -12.94
C LEU A 95 -6.78 12.95 -13.77
N GLU A 96 -5.92 13.89 -13.43
CA GLU A 96 -4.62 14.12 -14.02
C GLU A 96 -3.72 12.89 -13.90
N ASP A 97 -3.73 12.21 -12.75
CA ASP A 97 -2.97 10.98 -12.52
C ASP A 97 -3.42 9.86 -13.45
N LEU A 98 -4.74 9.71 -13.61
CA LEU A 98 -5.32 8.73 -14.53
C LEU A 98 -4.94 9.02 -16.00
N ILE A 99 -4.90 10.30 -16.36
CA ILE A 99 -4.50 10.74 -17.70
C ILE A 99 -3.01 10.42 -17.92
N GLN A 100 -2.13 10.76 -16.99
CA GLN A 100 -0.68 10.52 -17.14
C GLN A 100 -0.35 9.03 -17.23
N GLU A 101 -0.93 8.21 -16.36
CA GLU A 101 -0.73 6.76 -16.47
C GLU A 101 -1.35 6.20 -17.75
N GLY A 102 -2.50 6.73 -18.18
CA GLY A 102 -3.09 6.41 -19.47
C GLY A 102 -2.18 6.78 -20.64
N ASN A 103 -1.42 7.89 -20.58
CA ASN A 103 -0.42 8.29 -21.57
C ASN A 103 0.73 7.29 -21.64
N ILE A 104 1.19 6.74 -20.50
CA ILE A 104 2.19 5.66 -20.49
C ILE A 104 1.64 4.40 -21.16
N GLY A 105 0.37 4.07 -20.90
CA GLY A 105 -0.32 2.97 -21.59
C GLY A 105 -0.45 3.22 -23.11
N LEU A 106 -0.71 4.45 -23.51
CA LEU A 106 -0.75 4.86 -24.93
C LEU A 106 0.62 4.70 -25.60
N GLU A 107 1.70 5.14 -24.96
CA GLU A 107 3.06 4.99 -25.47
C GLU A 107 3.39 3.52 -25.73
N HIS A 108 3.08 2.67 -24.77
CA HIS A 108 3.27 1.22 -24.90
C HIS A 108 2.44 0.61 -26.05
N ALA A 109 1.21 1.12 -26.25
CA ALA A 109 0.37 0.70 -27.37
C ALA A 109 0.98 1.11 -28.72
N VAL A 110 1.50 2.34 -28.82
CA VAL A 110 2.15 2.84 -30.06
C VAL A 110 3.37 1.99 -30.42
N GLU A 111 4.18 1.60 -29.45
CA GLU A 111 5.35 0.76 -29.70
C GLU A 111 5.03 -0.63 -30.23
N LYS A 112 3.89 -1.18 -29.84
CA LYS A 112 3.49 -2.57 -30.18
C LYS A 112 2.46 -2.63 -31.30
N PHE A 113 1.97 -1.49 -31.78
CA PHE A 113 0.93 -1.46 -32.80
C PHE A 113 1.46 -1.90 -34.17
N ASP A 114 0.74 -2.82 -34.81
CA ASP A 114 0.98 -3.26 -36.18
C ASP A 114 -0.17 -2.84 -37.10
N GLY A 115 0.03 -1.73 -37.84
CA GLY A 115 -0.97 -1.20 -38.75
C GLY A 115 -1.35 -2.13 -39.90
N ARG A 116 -0.53 -3.14 -40.25
CA ARG A 116 -0.77 -4.12 -41.32
C ARG A 116 -1.93 -5.07 -41.01
N LYS A 117 -2.31 -5.20 -39.75
CA LYS A 117 -3.44 -6.04 -39.30
C LYS A 117 -4.81 -5.44 -39.66
N GLY A 118 -4.88 -4.24 -40.20
CA GLY A 118 -6.10 -3.61 -40.70
C GLY A 118 -7.05 -3.03 -39.65
N PHE A 119 -6.78 -3.20 -38.35
CA PHE A 119 -7.56 -2.62 -37.25
C PHE A 119 -7.17 -1.15 -37.03
N LYS A 120 -8.11 -0.33 -36.53
CA LYS A 120 -7.83 1.04 -36.09
C LYS A 120 -7.00 1.02 -34.80
N PHE A 121 -6.08 1.98 -34.69
CA PHE A 121 -5.26 2.15 -33.52
C PHE A 121 -6.11 2.31 -32.23
N SER A 122 -7.20 3.08 -32.30
CA SER A 122 -8.08 3.32 -31.15
C SER A 122 -8.62 2.02 -30.52
N THR A 123 -8.88 0.98 -31.30
CA THR A 123 -9.34 -0.33 -30.79
C THR A 123 -8.23 -1.02 -29.97
N TYR A 124 -7.00 -0.99 -30.47
CA TYR A 124 -5.85 -1.59 -29.82
C TYR A 124 -5.37 -0.77 -28.61
N GLY A 125 -5.22 0.56 -28.78
CA GLY A 125 -4.77 1.47 -27.75
C GLY A 125 -5.68 1.53 -26.53
N THR A 126 -6.99 1.44 -26.74
CA THR A 126 -7.96 1.43 -25.63
C THR A 126 -7.68 0.32 -24.61
N PHE A 127 -7.24 -0.86 -25.06
CA PHE A 127 -6.90 -1.97 -24.16
C PHE A 127 -5.72 -1.61 -23.25
N TRP A 128 -4.63 -1.09 -23.80
CA TRP A 128 -3.42 -0.73 -23.06
C TRP A 128 -3.64 0.46 -22.12
N ILE A 129 -4.37 1.47 -22.60
CA ILE A 129 -4.74 2.63 -21.77
C ILE A 129 -5.56 2.18 -20.55
N ARG A 130 -6.57 1.34 -20.77
CA ARG A 130 -7.39 0.80 -19.65
C ARG A 130 -6.57 -0.06 -18.71
N GLN A 131 -5.66 -0.86 -19.22
CA GLN A 131 -4.78 -1.69 -18.40
C GLN A 131 -3.88 -0.84 -17.51
N ALA A 132 -3.28 0.23 -18.06
CA ALA A 132 -2.45 1.15 -17.31
C ALA A 132 -3.26 1.86 -16.20
N ILE A 133 -4.42 2.44 -16.54
CA ILE A 133 -5.29 3.11 -15.56
C ILE A 133 -5.75 2.15 -14.45
N ASN A 134 -6.17 0.93 -14.80
CA ASN A 134 -6.58 -0.05 -13.79
C ASN A 134 -5.42 -0.42 -12.86
N ARG A 135 -4.21 -0.58 -13.40
CA ARG A 135 -3.00 -0.87 -12.62
C ARG A 135 -2.68 0.27 -11.64
N LEU A 136 -2.79 1.52 -12.08
CA LEU A 136 -2.63 2.69 -11.21
C LEU A 136 -3.63 2.64 -10.06
N ILE A 137 -4.93 2.46 -10.37
CA ILE A 137 -5.98 2.39 -9.37
C ILE A 137 -5.72 1.25 -8.37
N ASP A 138 -5.34 0.06 -8.86
CA ASP A 138 -5.07 -1.10 -7.98
C ASP A 138 -3.85 -0.88 -7.06
N GLN A 139 -2.89 -0.03 -7.46
CA GLN A 139 -1.67 0.23 -6.69
C GLN A 139 -1.76 1.45 -5.78
N HIS A 140 -2.54 2.47 -6.14
CA HIS A 140 -2.50 3.80 -5.51
C HIS A 140 -3.87 4.32 -5.04
N SER A 141 -4.97 3.56 -5.23
CA SER A 141 -6.30 4.01 -4.80
C SER A 141 -6.48 4.06 -3.28
N ASN A 142 -5.64 3.35 -2.53
CA ASN A 142 -5.74 3.26 -1.08
C ASN A 142 -4.56 3.95 -0.41
N LEU A 143 -4.83 4.67 0.68
CA LEU A 143 -3.80 5.32 1.50
C LEU A 143 -2.82 4.29 2.08
N ILE A 144 -3.34 3.14 2.56
CA ILE A 144 -2.53 2.00 2.96
C ILE A 144 -2.36 1.11 1.73
N ARG A 145 -1.12 0.96 1.26
CA ARG A 145 -0.80 0.18 0.07
C ARG A 145 -1.16 -1.30 0.25
N ILE A 146 -2.01 -1.80 -0.63
CA ILE A 146 -2.39 -3.22 -0.71
C ILE A 146 -1.76 -3.81 -1.98
N PRO A 147 -1.19 -5.04 -1.94
CA PRO A 147 -0.70 -5.71 -3.15
C PRO A 147 -1.80 -5.83 -4.21
N ALA A 148 -1.45 -5.63 -5.49
CA ALA A 148 -2.40 -5.59 -6.59
C ALA A 148 -3.25 -6.86 -6.72
N ASP A 149 -2.64 -8.04 -6.49
CA ASP A 149 -3.35 -9.33 -6.53
C ASP A 149 -4.42 -9.42 -5.45
N THR A 150 -4.09 -8.98 -4.23
CA THR A 150 -5.02 -8.96 -3.10
C THR A 150 -6.16 -7.94 -3.32
N HIS A 151 -5.83 -6.75 -3.87
CA HIS A 151 -6.82 -5.74 -4.19
C HIS A 151 -7.77 -6.20 -5.31
N SER A 152 -7.26 -6.84 -6.34
CA SER A 152 -8.07 -7.41 -7.43
C SER A 152 -8.97 -8.53 -6.96
N ALA A 153 -8.48 -9.40 -6.03
CA ALA A 153 -9.28 -10.45 -5.40
C ALA A 153 -10.41 -9.86 -4.52
N LEU A 154 -10.11 -8.82 -3.73
CA LEU A 154 -11.11 -8.10 -2.94
C LEU A 154 -12.20 -7.50 -3.82
N ARG A 155 -11.84 -6.79 -4.90
CA ARG A 155 -12.81 -6.19 -5.84
C ARG A 155 -13.68 -7.25 -6.50
N ARG A 156 -13.13 -8.42 -6.83
CA ARG A 156 -13.91 -9.54 -7.38
C ARG A 156 -14.92 -10.05 -6.37
N GLN A 157 -14.51 -10.32 -5.13
CA GLN A 157 -15.39 -10.80 -4.08
C GLN A 157 -16.49 -9.79 -3.72
N LEU A 158 -16.17 -8.49 -3.68
CA LEU A 158 -17.18 -7.46 -3.45
C LEU A 158 -18.25 -7.43 -4.55
N ARG A 159 -17.87 -7.59 -5.83
CA ARG A 159 -18.83 -7.68 -6.94
C ARG A 159 -19.69 -8.93 -6.87
N GLU A 160 -19.11 -10.05 -6.46
CA GLU A 160 -19.83 -11.33 -6.28
C GLU A 160 -20.75 -11.25 -5.06
N ALA A 161 -20.35 -10.54 -3.99
CA ALA A 161 -21.16 -10.31 -2.80
C ALA A 161 -22.41 -9.48 -3.11
N ASP A 162 -22.28 -8.39 -3.88
CA ASP A 162 -23.40 -7.57 -4.32
C ASP A 162 -24.41 -8.37 -5.18
N ALA A 163 -23.94 -9.39 -5.89
CA ALA A 163 -24.78 -10.21 -6.79
C ALA A 163 -25.52 -11.36 -6.08
N THR A 164 -24.95 -11.97 -5.01
CA THR A 164 -25.45 -13.23 -4.44
C THR A 164 -25.34 -13.34 -2.91
N SER A 165 -24.98 -12.25 -2.21
CA SER A 165 -24.77 -12.22 -0.74
C SER A 165 -23.78 -13.28 -0.20
N PRO A 166 -22.66 -13.58 -0.84
CA PRO A 166 -21.63 -14.37 -0.22
C PRO A 166 -20.96 -13.53 0.89
N GLU A 167 -20.81 -14.10 2.06
CA GLU A 167 -20.04 -13.48 3.15
C GLU A 167 -18.57 -13.37 2.75
N LEU A 168 -17.99 -12.19 2.91
CA LEU A 168 -16.54 -11.99 2.77
C LEU A 168 -15.81 -12.86 3.81
N SER A 169 -14.70 -13.48 3.42
CA SER A 169 -13.84 -14.16 4.37
C SER A 169 -13.31 -13.19 5.43
N VAL A 170 -12.99 -13.69 6.64
CA VAL A 170 -12.48 -12.85 7.75
C VAL A 170 -11.27 -12.02 7.34
N ASP A 171 -10.36 -12.59 6.55
CA ASP A 171 -9.18 -11.88 6.06
C ASP A 171 -9.55 -10.77 5.06
N MET A 172 -10.52 -11.01 4.19
CA MET A 172 -11.01 -9.99 3.25
C MET A 172 -11.78 -8.87 3.95
N HIS A 173 -12.48 -9.15 5.07
CA HIS A 173 -13.05 -8.10 5.91
C HIS A 173 -11.98 -7.19 6.50
N ARG A 174 -10.88 -7.76 7.01
CA ARG A 174 -9.74 -6.98 7.52
C ARG A 174 -9.11 -6.12 6.43
N ILE A 175 -8.87 -6.69 5.26
CA ILE A 175 -8.31 -5.96 4.11
C ILE A 175 -9.26 -4.85 3.66
N ASN A 176 -10.56 -5.11 3.59
CA ASN A 176 -11.56 -4.09 3.23
C ASN A 176 -11.61 -2.95 4.25
N ALA A 177 -11.38 -3.22 5.54
CA ALA A 177 -11.27 -2.17 6.55
C ALA A 177 -10.06 -1.25 6.30
N LEU A 178 -8.94 -1.78 5.80
CA LEU A 178 -7.75 -0.98 5.44
C LEU A 178 -7.98 -0.05 4.25
N THR A 179 -8.99 -0.30 3.41
CA THR A 179 -9.36 0.59 2.30
C THR A 179 -10.19 1.79 2.74
N LYS A 180 -10.79 1.73 3.94
CA LYS A 180 -11.72 2.74 4.47
C LYS A 180 -11.06 3.55 5.59
N VAL A 181 -10.00 4.27 5.26
CA VAL A 181 -9.33 5.16 6.21
C VAL A 181 -10.08 6.50 6.26
N ALA A 182 -10.44 6.93 7.47
CA ALA A 182 -11.04 8.24 7.71
C ALA A 182 -9.98 9.24 8.16
N SER A 183 -10.12 10.52 7.78
CA SER A 183 -9.26 11.59 8.29
C SER A 183 -9.64 11.92 9.72
N LEU A 184 -8.65 12.18 10.57
CA LEU A 184 -8.85 12.65 11.95
C LEU A 184 -9.16 14.15 12.00
N ASP A 185 -8.89 14.89 10.93
CA ASP A 185 -9.10 16.33 10.82
C ASP A 185 -10.53 16.69 10.32
N VAL A 186 -11.42 15.69 10.23
CA VAL A 186 -12.80 15.95 9.83
C VAL A 186 -13.54 16.66 10.96
N PRO A 187 -14.10 17.88 10.74
CA PRO A 187 -14.87 18.58 11.73
C PRO A 187 -16.18 17.81 12.03
N MET A 188 -16.48 17.61 13.30
CA MET A 188 -17.72 16.97 13.72
C MET A 188 -18.84 18.01 13.83
N VAL A 189 -19.88 17.85 13.01
CA VAL A 189 -21.00 18.78 12.90
C VAL A 189 -21.76 18.97 14.23
N GLU A 190 -21.80 17.94 15.09
CA GLU A 190 -22.52 17.97 16.37
C GLU A 190 -21.69 18.55 17.54
N ALA A 191 -20.37 18.63 17.43
CA ALA A 191 -19.47 19.03 18.53
C ALA A 191 -18.89 20.44 18.37
N GLY A 192 -19.38 21.24 17.42
CA GLY A 192 -18.85 22.55 17.11
C GLY A 192 -17.48 22.48 16.41
N ASP A 193 -16.53 23.34 16.79
CA ASP A 193 -15.21 23.46 16.16
C ASP A 193 -14.21 22.35 16.55
N LYS A 194 -14.70 21.16 16.98
CA LYS A 194 -13.82 20.04 17.38
C LYS A 194 -13.68 19.02 16.26
N ASP A 195 -12.44 18.68 15.98
CA ASP A 195 -12.06 17.63 15.05
C ASP A 195 -12.21 16.25 15.68
N LEU A 196 -12.31 15.19 14.86
CA LEU A 196 -12.37 13.80 15.34
C LEU A 196 -11.16 13.46 16.22
N HIS A 197 -10.00 14.00 15.92
CA HIS A 197 -8.77 13.86 16.72
C HIS A 197 -8.95 14.30 18.17
N ALA A 198 -9.72 15.37 18.43
CA ALA A 198 -9.91 15.91 19.79
C ALA A 198 -10.79 15.01 20.70
N ILE A 199 -11.50 14.04 20.12
CA ILE A 199 -12.44 13.15 20.83
C ILE A 199 -11.80 11.79 21.10
N LEU A 200 -10.81 11.40 20.32
CA LEU A 200 -10.10 10.14 20.51
C LEU A 200 -9.30 10.17 21.81
N ALA A 201 -9.63 9.24 22.71
CA ALA A 201 -8.87 9.05 23.94
C ALA A 201 -7.47 8.49 23.63
N SER A 202 -6.47 8.99 24.33
CA SER A 202 -5.13 8.39 24.29
C SER A 202 -5.16 6.98 24.88
N THR A 203 -4.41 6.07 24.29
CA THR A 203 -4.16 4.72 24.80
C THR A 203 -2.97 4.67 25.76
N GLU A 204 -2.30 5.80 25.96
CA GLU A 204 -1.20 5.89 26.91
C GLU A 204 -1.74 5.85 28.35
N GLN A 205 -0.98 5.21 29.23
CA GLN A 205 -1.32 5.14 30.66
C GLN A 205 -1.35 6.54 31.27
N THR A 206 -2.38 6.80 32.05
CA THR A 206 -2.47 8.06 32.78
C THR A 206 -1.41 8.13 33.89
N PRO A 207 -0.99 9.34 34.33
CA PRO A 207 -0.05 9.46 35.46
C PRO A 207 -0.50 8.73 36.71
N ASP A 208 -1.81 8.67 36.98
CA ASP A 208 -2.39 7.97 38.13
C ASP A 208 -2.22 6.46 38.01
N GLU A 209 -2.42 5.92 36.78
CA GLU A 209 -2.22 4.50 36.50
C GLU A 209 -0.74 4.12 36.66
N LEU A 210 0.19 4.95 36.18
CA LEU A 210 1.63 4.75 36.33
C LEU A 210 2.05 4.73 37.80
N VAL A 211 1.55 5.68 38.59
CA VAL A 211 1.84 5.73 40.04
C VAL A 211 1.26 4.52 40.75
N THR A 212 0.06 4.10 40.38
CA THR A 212 -0.61 2.93 40.96
C THR A 212 0.18 1.65 40.66
N GLU A 213 0.61 1.50 39.38
CA GLU A 213 1.42 0.35 38.95
C GLU A 213 2.79 0.33 39.69
N TRP A 214 3.45 1.49 39.74
CA TRP A 214 4.71 1.62 40.50
C TRP A 214 4.53 1.26 41.99
N HIS A 215 3.43 1.71 42.61
CA HIS A 215 3.11 1.37 44.00
C HIS A 215 2.90 -0.13 44.17
N HIS A 216 2.16 -0.79 43.26
CA HIS A 216 1.98 -2.23 43.26
C HIS A 216 3.31 -2.98 43.13
N GLN A 217 4.19 -2.55 42.25
CA GLN A 217 5.52 -3.11 42.05
C GLN A 217 6.35 -3.00 43.37
N GLN A 218 6.27 -1.86 44.07
CA GLN A 218 6.92 -1.65 45.36
C GLN A 218 6.38 -2.58 46.46
N LEU A 219 5.05 -2.76 46.49
CA LEU A 219 4.42 -3.68 47.45
C LEU A 219 4.84 -5.13 47.20
N VAL A 220 4.81 -5.58 45.95
CA VAL A 220 5.29 -6.91 45.56
C VAL A 220 6.76 -7.09 45.90
N GLY A 221 7.61 -6.10 45.63
CA GLY A 221 9.02 -6.11 45.99
C GLY A 221 9.25 -6.26 47.48
N LYS A 222 8.50 -5.51 48.32
CA LYS A 222 8.56 -5.61 49.78
C LYS A 222 8.08 -6.98 50.30
N ALA A 223 7.02 -7.54 49.70
CA ALA A 223 6.49 -8.85 50.04
C ALA A 223 7.50 -9.97 49.70
N LEU A 224 8.10 -9.93 48.54
CA LEU A 224 9.15 -10.86 48.13
C LEU A 224 10.40 -10.75 49.01
N ALA A 225 10.72 -9.54 49.49
CA ALA A 225 11.87 -9.34 50.39
C ALA A 225 11.72 -10.06 51.72
N LYS A 226 10.50 -10.26 52.23
CA LYS A 226 10.20 -11.01 53.47
C LYS A 226 10.41 -12.52 53.32
N MET A 227 10.42 -13.04 52.07
CA MET A 227 10.58 -14.48 51.82
C MET A 227 12.03 -14.95 51.99
N ARG A 228 12.19 -16.27 52.28
CA ARG A 228 13.50 -16.92 52.26
C ARG A 228 14.16 -16.81 50.92
N PRO A 229 15.48 -16.58 50.80
CA PRO A 229 16.15 -16.29 49.52
C PRO A 229 15.85 -17.32 48.45
N LYS A 230 15.95 -18.61 48.71
CA LYS A 230 15.65 -19.67 47.72
C LYS A 230 14.19 -19.68 47.27
N VAL A 231 13.23 -19.42 48.14
CA VAL A 231 11.81 -19.40 47.78
C VAL A 231 11.49 -18.16 46.95
N ARG A 232 12.08 -17.02 47.27
CA ARG A 232 11.99 -15.78 46.52
C ARG A 232 12.45 -16.00 45.09
N GLU A 233 13.59 -16.64 44.89
CA GLU A 233 14.15 -16.96 43.58
C GLU A 233 13.22 -17.87 42.78
N MET A 234 12.66 -18.92 43.38
CA MET A 234 11.67 -19.79 42.74
C MET A 234 10.42 -19.02 42.29
N VAL A 235 9.90 -18.10 43.14
CA VAL A 235 8.73 -17.28 42.80
C VAL A 235 9.08 -16.32 41.66
N ARG A 236 10.26 -15.66 41.68
CA ARG A 236 10.69 -14.76 40.60
C ARG A 236 10.77 -15.48 39.27
N HIS A 237 11.36 -16.67 39.23
CA HIS A 237 11.43 -17.47 38.01
C HIS A 237 10.07 -17.98 37.53
N ARG A 238 9.17 -18.33 38.48
CA ARG A 238 7.84 -18.84 38.14
C ARG A 238 6.99 -17.81 37.43
N PHE A 239 7.06 -16.57 37.89
CA PHE A 239 6.26 -15.46 37.37
C PHE A 239 7.04 -14.54 36.40
N GLY A 240 8.26 -14.90 36.02
CA GLY A 240 9.07 -14.12 35.09
C GLY A 240 9.34 -12.68 35.56
N LEU A 241 9.50 -12.45 36.85
CA LEU A 241 9.63 -11.09 37.40
C LEU A 241 10.97 -10.42 37.08
N ASP A 242 11.94 -11.15 36.54
CA ASP A 242 13.26 -10.65 36.16
C ASP A 242 13.40 -10.50 34.63
N ASP A 243 12.96 -11.50 33.87
CA ASP A 243 13.18 -11.64 32.43
C ASP A 243 11.88 -11.63 31.62
N GLY A 244 10.73 -11.49 32.28
CA GLY A 244 9.41 -11.52 31.63
C GLY A 244 8.98 -12.91 31.14
N VAL A 245 9.78 -13.97 31.40
CA VAL A 245 9.52 -15.33 30.93
C VAL A 245 9.14 -16.24 32.10
N GLU A 246 7.91 -16.76 32.06
CA GLU A 246 7.44 -17.74 33.04
C GLU A 246 8.14 -19.09 32.86
N LYS A 247 8.74 -19.65 33.93
CA LYS A 247 9.40 -20.95 33.90
C LYS A 247 8.54 -22.04 34.52
N THR A 248 8.72 -23.25 34.01
CA THR A 248 8.05 -24.45 34.54
C THR A 248 8.66 -24.90 35.85
N PHE A 249 7.93 -25.67 36.67
CA PHE A 249 8.46 -26.20 37.95
C PHE A 249 9.68 -27.12 37.75
N ILE A 250 9.82 -27.75 36.59
CA ILE A 250 10.97 -28.60 36.22
C ILE A 250 12.20 -27.72 36.07
N GLU A 251 12.11 -26.70 35.20
CA GLU A 251 13.19 -25.74 34.98
C GLU A 251 13.63 -25.00 36.24
N ILE A 252 12.64 -24.59 37.07
CA ILE A 252 12.94 -23.97 38.38
C ILE A 252 13.66 -24.93 39.29
N GLY A 253 13.26 -26.21 39.30
CA GLY A 253 13.91 -27.26 40.05
C GLY A 253 15.37 -27.44 39.68
N GLU A 254 15.68 -27.44 38.38
CA GLU A 254 17.04 -27.52 37.86
C GLU A 254 17.88 -26.28 38.21
N LEU A 255 17.31 -25.08 38.10
CA LEU A 255 18.00 -23.82 38.41
C LEU A 255 18.35 -23.66 39.89
N VAL A 256 17.43 -24.04 40.80
CA VAL A 256 17.59 -23.82 42.26
C VAL A 256 18.11 -25.08 42.96
N GLY A 257 18.27 -26.19 42.26
CA GLY A 257 18.81 -27.44 42.79
C GLY A 257 17.82 -28.18 43.72
N VAL A 258 16.53 -28.27 43.32
CA VAL A 258 15.46 -28.95 44.07
C VAL A 258 14.58 -29.76 43.10
N SER A 259 13.80 -30.72 43.63
CA SER A 259 12.86 -31.44 42.79
C SER A 259 11.69 -30.53 42.35
N ALA A 260 11.11 -30.77 41.18
CA ALA A 260 9.97 -30.02 40.64
C ALA A 260 8.79 -30.00 41.65
N GLU A 261 8.52 -31.10 42.34
CA GLU A 261 7.45 -31.19 43.34
C GLU A 261 7.77 -30.36 44.58
N SER A 262 9.06 -30.31 45.01
CA SER A 262 9.49 -29.46 46.12
C SER A 262 9.38 -27.97 45.74
N ALA A 263 9.72 -27.58 44.50
CA ALA A 263 9.55 -26.25 44.03
C ALA A 263 8.06 -25.84 44.01
N ARG A 264 7.19 -26.71 43.48
CA ARG A 264 5.74 -26.51 43.46
C ARG A 264 5.16 -26.27 44.85
N ARG A 265 5.52 -27.13 45.84
CA ARG A 265 5.04 -27.01 47.24
C ARG A 265 5.57 -25.74 47.91
N ALA A 266 6.84 -25.40 47.70
CA ALA A 266 7.43 -24.21 48.28
C ALA A 266 6.77 -22.92 47.74
N ILE A 267 6.53 -22.85 46.43
CA ILE A 267 5.84 -21.72 45.78
C ILE A 267 4.38 -21.63 46.25
N ALA A 268 3.65 -22.75 46.28
CA ALA A 268 2.26 -22.77 46.77
C ALA A 268 2.15 -22.30 48.22
N LYS A 269 3.06 -22.74 49.08
CA LYS A 269 3.11 -22.29 50.50
C LYS A 269 3.39 -20.79 50.58
N ALA A 270 4.35 -20.29 49.85
CA ALA A 270 4.70 -18.88 49.82
C ALA A 270 3.56 -18.00 49.30
N LEU A 271 2.84 -18.43 48.27
CA LEU A 271 1.66 -17.70 47.77
C LEU A 271 0.52 -17.66 48.78
N ASN A 272 0.30 -18.77 49.52
CA ASN A 272 -0.69 -18.78 50.61
C ASN A 272 -0.30 -17.88 51.81
N GLU A 273 0.99 -17.79 52.14
CA GLU A 273 1.51 -16.85 53.14
C GLU A 273 1.32 -15.39 52.66
N LEU A 274 1.55 -15.08 51.38
CA LEU A 274 1.29 -13.75 50.84
C LEU A 274 -0.20 -13.41 50.81
N ALA A 275 -1.07 -14.36 50.46
CA ALA A 275 -2.52 -14.13 50.40
C ALA A 275 -3.10 -13.83 51.81
N SER A 276 -2.42 -14.28 52.87
CA SER A 276 -2.81 -13.99 54.26
C SER A 276 -2.20 -12.69 54.82
N ASP A 277 -1.27 -12.06 54.10
CA ASP A 277 -0.67 -10.76 54.50
C ASP A 277 -1.64 -9.62 54.15
N GLN A 278 -2.31 -9.05 55.17
CA GLN A 278 -3.29 -7.95 55.04
C GLN A 278 -2.72 -6.71 54.33
N ALA A 279 -1.40 -6.53 54.33
CA ALA A 279 -0.76 -5.39 53.64
C ALA A 279 -0.81 -5.46 52.09
N LEU A 280 -1.12 -6.64 51.53
CA LEU A 280 -1.23 -6.86 50.06
C LEU A 280 -2.69 -6.92 49.59
N ASN A 281 -3.65 -6.94 50.50
CA ASN A 281 -5.07 -7.01 50.18
C ASN A 281 -5.77 -5.71 50.59
N PRO A 282 -5.82 -4.69 49.68
CA PRO A 282 -6.42 -3.38 50.00
C PRO A 282 -7.97 -3.42 50.11
N ALA A 283 -8.59 -4.60 50.01
CA ALA A 283 -10.05 -4.77 49.99
C ALA A 283 -10.63 -5.28 51.38
N SER A 284 -9.91 -5.13 52.48
CA SER A 284 -10.42 -5.40 53.81
C SER A 284 -10.44 -4.15 54.68
#